data_4eb799de185bd82390e4b5311e2f68fa
#
_entry.id   4eb799de185bd82390e4b5311e2f68fa
#
_cell.length_a   1.000
_cell.length_b   1.000
_cell.length_c   1.000
_cell.angle_alpha   90.00
_cell.angle_beta   90.00
_cell.angle_gamma   90.00
#
_symmetry.space_group_name_H-M   'P 1'
#
loop_
_entity.id
_entity.type
_entity.pdbx_description
1 polymer ?
#
loop_
_entity_poly.entity_id
_entity_poly.type
_entity_poly.pdbx_seq_one_letter_code
_entity_poly.pdbx_strand_id
1 'polypeptide(L)'
;MKKILLALAIPLVLAGCKPGEEKAISLAQSEVSANLLDPASAQFRNVKVAKMMDADDGRVFAIVCGEINGKNGFGAYAGFHPFFVELNMKSKGLFSKGVDYTLGQHFLSSRDTPPPPAYTERCQ
;
A
#
# COMPACT_ATOMS: atom_id res chain seq x y z
N MET A 1 1.34 59.83 13.47
CA MET A 1 2.00 58.66 12.86
C MET A 1 1.11 57.44 13.00
N LYS A 2 0.48 57.05 11.93
CA LYS A 2 -0.37 55.84 11.92
C LYS A 2 0.52 54.62 11.69
N LYS A 3 0.64 53.76 12.69
CA LYS A 3 1.29 52.48 12.52
C LYS A 3 0.31 51.54 11.81
N ILE A 4 0.59 51.24 10.56
CA ILE A 4 -0.12 50.23 9.79
C ILE A 4 0.42 48.88 10.23
N LEU A 5 -0.33 48.16 11.05
CA LEU A 5 -0.09 46.75 11.34
C LEU A 5 -0.53 45.92 10.11
N LEU A 6 0.45 45.56 9.31
CA LEU A 6 0.24 44.62 8.20
C LEU A 6 0.07 43.23 8.81
N ALA A 7 -1.17 42.83 9.00
CA ALA A 7 -1.49 41.44 9.38
C ALA A 7 -1.16 40.54 8.20
N LEU A 8 -0.04 39.84 8.29
CA LEU A 8 0.37 38.82 7.34
C LEU A 8 -0.54 37.58 7.54
N ALA A 9 -1.63 37.53 6.81
CA ALA A 9 -2.47 36.33 6.74
C ALA A 9 -1.69 35.28 6.01
N ILE A 10 -1.07 34.33 6.76
CA ILE A 10 -0.47 33.12 6.22
C ILE A 10 -1.63 32.22 5.81
N PRO A 11 -1.81 31.92 4.53
CA PRO A 11 -2.80 30.92 4.16
C PRO A 11 -2.33 29.57 4.71
N LEU A 12 -3.05 29.07 5.69
CA LEU A 12 -2.87 27.72 6.19
C LEU A 12 -3.33 26.77 5.08
N VAL A 13 -2.39 26.36 4.23
CA VAL A 13 -2.65 25.36 3.21
C VAL A 13 -2.84 24.04 3.93
N LEU A 14 -4.10 23.72 4.23
CA LEU A 14 -4.52 22.40 4.67
C LEU A 14 -4.40 21.46 3.46
N ALA A 15 -3.17 21.04 3.16
CA ALA A 15 -2.95 19.94 2.25
C ALA A 15 -3.51 18.69 2.94
N GLY A 16 -4.70 18.26 2.54
CA GLY A 16 -5.25 16.98 2.96
C GLY A 16 -4.22 15.89 2.64
N CYS A 17 -3.80 15.12 3.65
CA CYS A 17 -2.83 14.04 3.48
C CYS A 17 -3.45 12.94 2.63
N LYS A 18 -3.16 12.92 1.33
CA LYS A 18 -3.47 11.78 0.47
C LYS A 18 -2.62 10.58 0.88
N PRO A 19 -3.17 9.35 0.84
CA PRO A 19 -2.37 8.16 1.03
C PRO A 19 -1.23 8.10 -0.01
N GLY A 20 -0.01 7.94 0.46
CA GLY A 20 1.18 7.86 -0.38
C GLY A 20 1.67 6.43 -0.59
N GLU A 21 2.80 6.30 -1.26
CA GLU A 21 3.41 5.00 -1.58
C GLU A 21 3.73 4.18 -0.32
N GLU A 22 4.28 4.80 0.71
CA GLU A 22 4.59 4.11 1.97
C GLU A 22 3.34 3.48 2.59
N LYS A 23 2.22 4.19 2.55
CA LYS A 23 0.95 3.68 3.07
C LYS A 23 0.45 2.51 2.22
N ALA A 24 0.53 2.62 0.91
CA ALA A 24 0.15 1.54 0.00
C ALA A 24 0.99 0.28 0.26
N ILE A 25 2.29 0.42 0.39
CA ILE A 25 3.20 -0.69 0.70
C ILE A 25 2.85 -1.33 2.05
N SER A 26 2.66 -0.51 3.08
CA SER A 26 2.31 -0.99 4.42
C SER A 26 1.01 -1.80 4.44
N LEU A 27 -0.02 -1.30 3.76
CA LEU A 27 -1.31 -1.99 3.65
C LEU A 27 -1.18 -3.30 2.87
N ALA A 28 -0.48 -3.28 1.73
CA ALA A 28 -0.26 -4.47 0.92
C ALA A 28 0.51 -5.55 1.71
N GLN A 29 1.57 -5.17 2.41
CA GLN A 29 2.35 -6.09 3.24
C GLN A 29 1.50 -6.70 4.36
N SER A 30 0.65 -5.91 4.99
CA SER A 30 -0.27 -6.38 6.03
C SER A 30 -1.26 -7.41 5.47
N GLU A 31 -1.83 -7.14 4.30
CA GLU A 31 -2.79 -8.03 3.65
C GLU A 31 -2.18 -9.37 3.24
N VAL A 32 -1.01 -9.34 2.58
CA VAL A 32 -0.38 -10.60 2.16
C VAL A 32 0.18 -11.39 3.33
N SER A 33 0.67 -10.73 4.38
CA SER A 33 1.12 -11.40 5.61
C SER A 33 0.00 -12.15 6.30
N ALA A 34 -1.20 -11.58 6.32
CA ALA A 34 -2.37 -12.20 6.94
C ALA A 34 -2.76 -13.55 6.31
N ASN A 35 -2.35 -13.78 5.06
CA ASN A 35 -2.59 -15.04 4.35
C ASN A 35 -1.50 -16.11 4.57
N LEU A 36 -0.44 -15.77 5.30
CA LEU A 36 0.59 -16.75 5.66
C LEU A 36 0.13 -17.63 6.81
N LEU A 37 0.70 -18.83 6.88
CA LEU A 37 0.49 -19.74 8.01
C LEU A 37 1.01 -19.14 9.32
N ASP A 38 2.13 -18.41 9.26
CA ASP A 38 2.71 -17.64 10.37
C ASP A 38 2.91 -16.19 9.91
N PRO A 39 1.92 -15.30 10.10
CA PRO A 39 1.99 -13.91 9.66
C PRO A 39 3.18 -13.14 10.23
N ALA A 40 3.55 -13.42 11.48
CA ALA A 40 4.67 -12.74 12.15
C ALA A 40 6.04 -13.08 11.54
N SER A 41 6.14 -14.17 10.80
CA SER A 41 7.37 -14.59 10.12
C SER A 41 7.62 -13.91 8.78
N ALA A 42 6.70 -13.08 8.30
CA ALA A 42 6.75 -12.47 6.97
C ALA A 42 8.06 -11.72 6.74
N GLN A 43 8.73 -12.06 5.66
CA GLN A 43 9.88 -11.34 5.12
C GLN A 43 9.54 -10.85 3.71
N PHE A 44 9.96 -9.64 3.39
CA PHE A 44 9.67 -9.01 2.10
C PHE A 44 10.96 -8.65 1.38
N ARG A 45 10.93 -8.70 0.05
CA ARG A 45 11.97 -8.15 -0.82
C ARG A 45 11.35 -7.62 -2.11
N ASN A 46 12.07 -6.68 -2.75
CA ASN A 46 11.68 -6.10 -4.03
C ASN A 46 10.26 -5.52 -4.04
N VAL A 47 9.80 -5.01 -2.91
CA VAL A 47 8.47 -4.40 -2.81
C VAL A 47 8.48 -3.03 -3.45
N LYS A 48 7.54 -2.80 -4.36
CA LYS A 48 7.41 -1.53 -5.09
C LYS A 48 5.95 -1.20 -5.37
N VAL A 49 5.66 0.08 -5.50
CA VAL A 49 4.42 0.55 -6.10
C VAL A 49 4.59 0.54 -7.60
N ALA A 50 3.93 -0.38 -8.29
CA ALA A 50 4.00 -0.51 -9.74
C ALA A 50 3.16 0.54 -10.46
N LYS A 51 2.07 0.98 -9.83
CA LYS A 51 1.17 1.99 -10.36
C LYS A 51 0.49 2.74 -9.23
N MET A 52 0.32 4.04 -9.42
CA MET A 52 -0.44 4.89 -8.51
C MET A 52 -1.21 5.93 -9.31
N MET A 53 -2.49 6.08 -9.01
CA MET A 53 -3.37 7.03 -9.70
C MET A 53 -4.29 7.72 -8.70
N ASP A 54 -4.39 9.04 -8.83
CA ASP A 54 -5.33 9.84 -8.07
C ASP A 54 -6.67 9.91 -8.82
N ALA A 55 -7.77 9.75 -8.08
CA ALA A 55 -9.11 10.02 -8.57
C ALA A 55 -9.59 11.41 -8.10
N ASP A 56 -10.55 12.01 -8.81
CA ASP A 56 -11.07 13.34 -8.54
C ASP A 56 -11.75 13.48 -7.17
N ASP A 57 -12.24 12.37 -6.62
CA ASP A 57 -12.92 12.32 -5.32
C ASP A 57 -11.97 12.13 -4.12
N GLY A 58 -10.66 12.24 -4.34
CA GLY A 58 -9.63 12.07 -3.31
C GLY A 58 -9.23 10.62 -3.03
N ARG A 59 -9.78 9.66 -3.77
CA ARG A 59 -9.30 8.28 -3.73
C ARG A 59 -7.98 8.15 -4.45
N VAL A 60 -7.19 7.19 -3.98
CA VAL A 60 -5.92 6.82 -4.60
C VAL A 60 -5.96 5.33 -4.90
N PHE A 61 -5.78 5.00 -6.16
CA PHE A 61 -5.60 3.62 -6.60
C PHE A 61 -4.11 3.29 -6.64
N ALA A 62 -3.72 2.16 -6.09
CA ALA A 62 -2.34 1.69 -6.14
C ALA A 62 -2.25 0.20 -6.45
N ILE A 63 -1.19 -0.17 -7.16
CA ILE A 63 -0.80 -1.57 -7.35
C ILE A 63 0.57 -1.74 -6.69
N VAL A 64 0.63 -2.62 -5.71
CA VAL A 64 1.87 -2.97 -5.00
C VAL A 64 2.29 -4.37 -5.41
N CYS A 65 3.53 -4.51 -5.80
CA CYS A 65 4.14 -5.78 -6.19
C CYS A 65 5.37 -6.06 -5.36
N GLY A 66 5.69 -7.32 -5.18
CA GLY A 66 6.89 -7.72 -4.48
C GLY A 66 6.96 -9.22 -4.30
N GLU A 67 7.81 -9.64 -3.39
CA GLU A 67 7.98 -11.04 -3.02
C GLU A 67 7.90 -11.16 -1.49
N ILE A 68 7.27 -12.24 -1.05
CA ILE A 68 7.09 -12.55 0.36
C ILE A 68 7.60 -13.96 0.67
N ASN A 69 8.20 -14.11 1.84
CA ASN A 69 8.63 -15.39 2.42
C ASN A 69 8.02 -15.54 3.81
N GLY A 70 7.58 -16.73 4.13
CA GLY A 70 7.03 -17.05 5.43
C GLY A 70 7.41 -18.45 5.88
N LYS A 71 7.36 -18.68 7.19
CA LYS A 71 7.60 -20.00 7.77
C LYS A 71 6.44 -20.94 7.46
N ASN A 72 6.77 -22.18 7.10
CA ASN A 72 5.82 -23.26 6.94
C ASN A 72 5.43 -23.88 8.30
N GLY A 73 4.60 -24.92 8.29
CA GLY A 73 4.16 -25.62 9.51
C GLY A 73 5.28 -26.31 10.30
N PHE A 74 6.47 -26.46 9.72
CA PHE A 74 7.66 -26.99 10.38
C PHE A 74 8.59 -25.91 10.94
N GLY A 75 8.19 -24.64 10.85
CA GLY A 75 9.00 -23.51 11.33
C GLY A 75 10.15 -23.12 10.41
N ALA A 76 10.16 -23.60 9.17
CA ALA A 76 11.19 -23.29 8.17
C ALA A 76 10.65 -22.33 7.09
N TYR A 77 11.51 -21.40 6.64
CA TYR A 77 11.17 -20.55 5.50
C TYR A 77 11.11 -21.36 4.21
N ALA A 78 10.01 -21.19 3.47
CA ALA A 78 9.73 -21.96 2.27
C ALA A 78 10.30 -21.34 0.98
N GLY A 79 10.82 -20.12 1.04
CA GLY A 79 11.31 -19.34 -0.09
C GLY A 79 10.39 -18.17 -0.46
N PHE A 80 10.93 -17.22 -1.20
CA PHE A 80 10.18 -16.05 -1.65
C PHE A 80 9.22 -16.39 -2.80
N HIS A 81 8.02 -15.83 -2.72
CA HIS A 81 6.98 -15.97 -3.72
C HIS A 81 6.46 -14.59 -4.16
N PRO A 82 6.19 -14.39 -5.45
CA PRO A 82 5.66 -13.12 -5.92
C PRO A 82 4.23 -12.88 -5.43
N PHE A 83 3.93 -11.61 -5.19
CA PHE A 83 2.59 -11.13 -4.91
C PHE A 83 2.29 -9.82 -5.61
N PHE A 84 1.03 -9.53 -5.84
CA PHE A 84 0.53 -8.19 -6.09
C PHE A 84 -0.78 -7.94 -5.34
N VAL A 85 -1.01 -6.68 -5.01
CA VAL A 85 -2.24 -6.22 -4.36
C VAL A 85 -2.69 -4.92 -5.01
N GLU A 86 -3.94 -4.87 -5.45
CA GLU A 86 -4.61 -3.65 -5.87
C GLU A 86 -5.33 -3.04 -4.68
N LEU A 87 -5.10 -1.76 -4.44
CA LEU A 87 -5.67 -1.00 -3.34
C LEU A 87 -6.44 0.21 -3.86
N ASN A 88 -7.64 0.41 -3.34
CA ASN A 88 -8.36 1.67 -3.41
C ASN A 88 -8.34 2.30 -2.03
N MET A 89 -7.65 3.43 -1.89
CA MET A 89 -7.42 4.08 -0.61
C MET A 89 -8.10 5.44 -0.55
N LYS A 90 -8.61 5.80 0.62
CA LYS A 90 -9.15 7.13 0.89
C LYS A 90 -8.79 7.54 2.30
N SER A 91 -8.31 8.79 2.48
CA SER A 91 -8.06 9.32 3.82
C SER A 91 -9.38 9.47 4.60
N LYS A 92 -9.36 9.15 5.90
CA LYS A 92 -10.55 9.21 6.79
C LYS A 92 -11.04 10.62 7.09
N GLY A 93 -10.33 11.66 6.65
CA GLY A 93 -10.68 13.06 6.83
C GLY A 93 -9.65 13.84 7.63
N LEU A 94 -9.92 15.15 7.83
CA LEU A 94 -8.99 16.11 8.43
C LEU A 94 -8.68 15.84 9.90
N PHE A 95 -9.60 15.22 10.63
CA PHE A 95 -9.50 15.00 12.08
C PHE A 95 -9.23 13.54 12.46
N SER A 96 -9.13 12.66 11.49
CA SER A 96 -8.94 11.23 11.72
C SER A 96 -7.65 10.77 11.05
N LYS A 97 -6.73 10.24 11.83
CA LYS A 97 -5.54 9.57 11.31
C LYS A 97 -5.95 8.20 10.80
N GLY A 98 -5.68 7.93 9.56
CA GLY A 98 -5.90 6.63 8.97
C GLY A 98 -6.42 6.70 7.55
N VAL A 99 -6.51 5.54 6.96
CA VAL A 99 -6.91 5.34 5.58
C VAL A 99 -7.95 4.23 5.55
N ASP A 100 -9.10 4.52 4.96
CA ASP A 100 -10.04 3.50 4.54
C ASP A 100 -9.56 2.93 3.22
N TYR A 101 -9.63 1.63 3.06
CA TYR A 101 -9.25 1.00 1.81
C TYR A 101 -10.10 -0.21 1.49
N THR A 102 -10.18 -0.51 0.21
CA THR A 102 -10.74 -1.76 -0.30
C THR A 102 -9.71 -2.44 -1.19
N LEU A 103 -9.77 -3.76 -1.21
CA LEU A 103 -8.91 -4.56 -2.07
C LEU A 103 -9.59 -4.73 -3.43
N GLY A 104 -8.82 -4.54 -4.50
CA GLY A 104 -9.18 -5.00 -5.83
C GLY A 104 -8.68 -6.43 -6.03
N GLN A 105 -8.16 -6.71 -7.23
CA GLN A 105 -7.52 -7.99 -7.49
C GLN A 105 -6.24 -8.13 -6.67
N HIS A 106 -6.02 -9.31 -6.15
CA HIS A 106 -4.78 -9.64 -5.45
C HIS A 106 -4.38 -11.06 -5.76
N PHE A 107 -3.09 -11.30 -5.66
CA PHE A 107 -2.48 -12.59 -5.93
C PHE A 107 -1.33 -12.81 -4.97
N LEU A 108 -1.32 -13.99 -4.40
CA LEU A 108 -0.19 -14.52 -3.65
C LEU A 108 0.15 -15.89 -4.25
N SER A 109 1.34 -15.99 -4.82
CA SER A 109 1.81 -17.26 -5.38
C SER A 109 1.98 -18.31 -4.29
N SER A 110 1.68 -19.56 -4.64
CA SER A 110 2.15 -20.71 -3.90
C SER A 110 3.35 -21.34 -4.61
N ARG A 111 4.08 -22.21 -3.88
CA ARG A 111 5.31 -22.84 -4.42
C ARG A 111 5.10 -23.50 -5.79
N ASP A 112 3.91 -24.06 -6.02
CA ASP A 112 3.61 -24.89 -7.19
C ASP A 112 2.77 -24.17 -8.25
N THR A 113 2.45 -22.89 -8.04
CA THR A 113 1.60 -22.14 -8.96
C THR A 113 2.42 -21.00 -9.59
N PRO A 114 2.65 -21.03 -10.90
CA PRO A 114 3.31 -19.93 -11.58
C PRO A 114 2.49 -18.66 -11.49
N PRO A 115 3.13 -17.46 -11.51
CA PRO A 115 2.40 -16.21 -11.56
C PRO A 115 1.43 -16.16 -12.73
N PRO A 116 0.19 -15.70 -12.52
CA PRO A 116 -0.76 -15.55 -13.62
C PRO A 116 -0.30 -14.45 -14.59
N PRO A 117 -0.78 -14.45 -15.85
CA PRO A 117 -0.49 -13.38 -16.81
C PRO A 117 -0.78 -11.98 -16.24
N ALA A 118 -1.81 -11.87 -15.43
CA ALA A 118 -2.18 -10.63 -14.74
C ALA A 118 -1.05 -10.07 -13.85
N TYR A 119 -0.17 -10.90 -13.32
CA TYR A 119 0.99 -10.45 -12.55
C TYR A 119 1.97 -9.68 -13.44
N THR A 120 2.31 -10.24 -14.58
CA THR A 120 3.21 -9.61 -15.55
C THR A 120 2.67 -8.27 -16.04
N GLU A 121 1.39 -8.21 -16.36
CA GLU A 121 0.74 -6.99 -16.83
C GLU A 121 0.72 -5.86 -15.78
N ARG A 122 0.61 -6.21 -14.51
CA ARG A 122 0.50 -5.24 -13.41
C ARG A 122 1.83 -4.84 -12.80
N CYS A 123 2.82 -5.72 -12.84
CA CYS A 123 4.06 -5.59 -12.06
C CYS A 123 5.31 -5.29 -12.91
N GLN A 124 5.16 -5.29 -14.21
CA GLN A 124 6.27 -4.96 -15.14
C GLN A 124 6.19 -3.56 -15.74
#